data_3e6d2a993e2f0673faf670cc699c8bea
#
_entry.id   3e6d2a993e2f0673faf670cc699c8bea
#
_cell.length_a   1.000
_cell.length_b   1.000
_cell.length_c   1.000
_cell.angle_alpha   90.00
_cell.angle_beta   90.00
_cell.angle_gamma   90.00
#
_symmetry.space_group_name_H-M   'P 1'
#
loop_
_entity.id
_entity.type
_entity.pdbx_description
1 polymer ?
#
loop_
_entity_poly.entity_id
_entity_poly.type
_entity_poly.pdbx_seq_one_letter_code
_entity_poly.pdbx_strand_id
1 'polypeptide(L)'
;MDAMAHWAADIPEYAITLARDFWPGPMTLVLKRADLAKDFITGGQETVGLRVPAHPISLALIKEFVAAGGYGIAAPSANRFGAVSPTTAQAVEDELASYLQEEDLILDGGACLVGVESTIIDCTGPTPMVLRLGAITPLMIEESTGLVALESNPSSIRVSGSLDSHYSPKAKVILDVVAVAGDGLIAPDQIPTPNGVIRLAAPSTIEEYARVLYHALRSADQQGLEVVVVLQPGGDGLAAAIRDRLQRSSSK
;
A
#
# COMPACT_ATOMS: atom_id res chain seq x y z
N MET A 1 5.82 19.32 -8.91
CA MET A 1 4.89 19.53 -10.04
C MET A 1 5.62 19.42 -11.37
N ASP A 2 6.73 20.11 -11.57
CA ASP A 2 7.45 20.14 -12.86
C ASP A 2 7.88 18.74 -13.36
N ALA A 3 8.28 17.84 -12.44
CA ALA A 3 8.63 16.47 -12.79
C ALA A 3 7.45 15.61 -13.30
N MET A 4 6.21 15.96 -12.97
CA MET A 4 5.04 15.19 -13.40
C MET A 4 4.85 15.27 -14.93
N ALA A 5 5.07 16.45 -15.51
CA ALA A 5 4.96 16.67 -16.96
C ALA A 5 6.02 15.91 -17.80
N HIS A 6 7.12 15.45 -17.19
CA HIS A 6 8.09 14.58 -17.88
C HIS A 6 7.56 13.15 -18.05
N TRP A 7 6.72 12.69 -17.13
CA TRP A 7 6.25 11.31 -17.08
C TRP A 7 4.84 11.12 -17.63
N ALA A 8 4.00 12.18 -17.54
CA ALA A 8 2.58 12.11 -17.89
C ALA A 8 2.19 13.13 -18.95
N ALA A 9 1.26 12.74 -19.80
CA ALA A 9 0.60 13.57 -20.80
C ALA A 9 -0.89 13.78 -20.42
N ASP A 10 -1.53 14.79 -21.02
CA ASP A 10 -2.97 15.08 -20.86
C ASP A 10 -3.42 15.10 -19.37
N ILE A 11 -2.66 15.77 -18.51
CA ILE A 11 -2.92 15.80 -17.06
C ILE A 11 -4.19 16.63 -16.78
N PRO A 12 -5.27 16.03 -16.28
CA PRO A 12 -6.48 16.78 -15.98
C PRO A 12 -6.30 17.71 -14.77
N GLU A 13 -7.06 18.80 -14.72
CA GLU A 13 -6.93 19.83 -13.68
C GLU A 13 -7.19 19.27 -12.27
N TYR A 14 -8.15 18.35 -12.13
CA TYR A 14 -8.41 17.72 -10.84
C TYR A 14 -7.23 16.86 -10.35
N ALA A 15 -6.43 16.26 -11.25
CA ALA A 15 -5.22 15.53 -10.86
C ALA A 15 -4.12 16.48 -10.35
N ILE A 16 -4.04 17.70 -10.91
CA ILE A 16 -3.14 18.75 -10.39
C ILE A 16 -3.59 19.19 -8.99
N THR A 17 -4.90 19.34 -8.79
CA THR A 17 -5.48 19.67 -7.48
C THR A 17 -5.16 18.59 -6.44
N LEU A 18 -5.40 17.32 -6.77
CA LEU A 18 -5.06 16.19 -5.90
C LEU A 18 -3.56 16.16 -5.57
N ALA A 19 -2.70 16.35 -6.58
CA ALA A 19 -1.25 16.38 -6.36
C ALA A 19 -0.83 17.52 -5.41
N ARG A 20 -1.42 18.70 -5.54
CA ARG A 20 -1.16 19.84 -4.66
C ARG A 20 -1.59 19.59 -3.21
N ASP A 21 -2.76 18.95 -3.02
CA ASP A 21 -3.36 18.81 -1.70
C ASP A 21 -2.83 17.58 -0.93
N PHE A 22 -2.39 16.52 -1.65
CA PHE A 22 -2.01 15.24 -1.04
C PHE A 22 -0.56 14.82 -1.28
N TRP A 23 0.25 15.58 -1.99
CA TRP A 23 1.69 15.34 -2.13
C TRP A 23 2.52 16.43 -1.44
N PRO A 24 3.57 15.99 -0.72
CA PRO A 24 4.05 14.63 -0.49
C PRO A 24 3.09 13.79 0.38
N GLY A 25 2.79 12.53 -0.02
CA GLY A 25 1.82 11.75 0.73
C GLY A 25 1.55 10.33 0.20
N PRO A 26 0.56 9.66 0.82
CA PRO A 26 0.21 8.27 0.51
C PRO A 26 -0.82 8.17 -0.64
N MET A 27 -0.59 8.92 -1.73
CA MET A 27 -1.45 8.92 -2.90
C MET A 27 -0.64 8.69 -4.17
N THR A 28 -1.11 7.81 -5.05
CA THR A 28 -0.57 7.55 -6.37
C THR A 28 -1.60 7.95 -7.42
N LEU A 29 -1.20 8.77 -8.38
CA LEU A 29 -2.02 9.14 -9.53
C LEU A 29 -1.58 8.31 -10.74
N VAL A 30 -2.52 7.61 -11.36
CA VAL A 30 -2.33 6.93 -12.64
C VAL A 30 -2.78 7.88 -13.75
N LEU A 31 -1.86 8.21 -14.64
CA LEU A 31 -2.03 9.19 -15.70
C LEU A 31 -1.66 8.57 -17.05
N LYS A 32 -2.11 9.16 -18.15
CA LYS A 32 -1.57 8.81 -19.47
C LYS A 32 -0.07 9.06 -19.49
N ARG A 33 0.70 8.09 -19.98
CA ARG A 33 2.15 8.20 -20.03
C ARG A 33 2.62 9.19 -21.09
N ALA A 34 3.67 9.93 -20.79
CA ALA A 34 4.46 10.65 -21.78
C ALA A 34 5.56 9.74 -22.38
N ASP A 35 6.24 10.20 -23.43
CA ASP A 35 7.26 9.43 -24.15
C ASP A 35 8.45 8.97 -23.28
N LEU A 36 8.74 9.65 -22.18
CA LEU A 36 9.78 9.28 -21.24
C LEU A 36 9.43 8.00 -20.46
N ALA A 37 8.15 7.77 -20.19
CA ALA A 37 7.67 6.56 -19.52
C ALA A 37 7.62 5.38 -20.50
N LYS A 38 8.77 4.77 -20.76
CA LYS A 38 8.92 3.65 -21.71
C LYS A 38 8.24 2.37 -21.20
N ASP A 39 8.01 1.42 -22.10
CA ASP A 39 7.32 0.15 -21.84
C ASP A 39 7.92 -0.64 -20.65
N PHE A 40 9.24 -0.62 -20.50
CA PHE A 40 9.90 -1.32 -19.39
C PHE A 40 9.64 -0.66 -18.03
N ILE A 41 9.20 0.62 -17.99
CA ILE A 41 8.78 1.32 -16.77
C ILE A 41 7.32 1.01 -16.47
N THR A 42 6.46 1.01 -17.51
CA THR A 42 5.00 0.91 -17.36
C THR A 42 4.48 -0.53 -17.49
N GLY A 43 5.37 -1.49 -17.78
CA GLY A 43 4.96 -2.87 -18.09
C GLY A 43 4.11 -2.95 -19.36
N GLY A 44 4.35 -2.07 -20.32
CA GLY A 44 3.63 -1.97 -21.59
C GLY A 44 2.25 -1.34 -21.51
N GLN A 45 1.90 -0.70 -20.37
CA GLN A 45 0.64 0.03 -20.26
C GLN A 45 0.77 1.46 -20.79
N GLU A 46 -0.32 2.00 -21.35
CA GLU A 46 -0.41 3.40 -21.82
C GLU A 46 -0.57 4.40 -20.67
N THR A 47 -0.34 3.94 -19.43
CA THR A 47 -0.46 4.72 -18.20
C THR A 47 0.79 4.59 -17.36
N VAL A 48 1.03 5.60 -16.52
CA VAL A 48 2.12 5.63 -15.53
C VAL A 48 1.58 6.04 -14.17
N GLY A 49 1.98 5.32 -13.12
CA GLY A 49 1.65 5.65 -11.73
C GLY A 49 2.71 6.56 -11.13
N LEU A 50 2.32 7.76 -10.67
CA LEU A 50 3.21 8.76 -10.09
C LEU A 50 2.86 9.01 -8.62
N ARG A 51 3.91 9.19 -7.80
CA ARG A 51 3.76 9.53 -6.38
C ARG A 51 4.94 10.37 -5.90
N VAL A 52 4.67 11.33 -5.01
CA VAL A 52 5.70 11.99 -4.20
C VAL A 52 5.58 11.45 -2.76
N PRO A 53 6.56 10.67 -2.27
CA PRO A 53 6.51 10.11 -0.91
C PRO A 53 6.70 11.21 0.13
N ALA A 54 6.11 11.03 1.35
CA ALA A 54 6.26 12.00 2.44
C ALA A 54 7.47 11.73 3.34
N HIS A 55 8.12 10.58 3.23
CA HIS A 55 9.20 10.20 4.13
C HIS A 55 10.46 11.05 3.89
N PRO A 56 11.08 11.67 4.92
CA PRO A 56 12.22 12.58 4.76
C PRO A 56 13.41 11.98 4.02
N ILE A 57 13.78 10.72 4.33
CA ILE A 57 14.88 10.03 3.64
C ILE A 57 14.56 9.82 2.15
N SER A 58 13.33 9.42 1.83
CA SER A 58 12.90 9.25 0.43
C SER A 58 12.93 10.58 -0.33
N LEU A 59 12.49 11.66 0.30
CA LEU A 59 12.55 13.00 -0.30
C LEU A 59 13.99 13.47 -0.51
N ALA A 60 14.88 13.23 0.47
CA ALA A 60 16.29 13.56 0.35
C ALA A 60 16.94 12.77 -0.80
N LEU A 61 16.71 11.46 -0.89
CA LEU A 61 17.19 10.62 -1.97
C LEU A 61 16.72 11.11 -3.35
N ILE A 62 15.41 11.38 -3.49
CA ILE A 62 14.85 11.89 -4.74
C ILE A 62 15.47 13.25 -5.10
N LYS A 63 15.66 14.14 -4.13
CA LYS A 63 16.26 15.44 -4.36
C LYS A 63 17.69 15.32 -4.91
N GLU A 64 18.53 14.48 -4.30
CA GLU A 64 19.90 14.25 -4.76
C GLU A 64 19.92 13.57 -6.13
N PHE A 65 19.02 12.60 -6.37
CA PHE A 65 18.88 11.94 -7.67
C PHE A 65 18.49 12.92 -8.79
N VAL A 66 17.54 13.84 -8.50
CA VAL A 66 17.14 14.90 -9.46
C VAL A 66 18.29 15.89 -9.69
N ALA A 67 19.04 16.27 -8.64
CA ALA A 67 20.21 17.13 -8.78
C ALA A 67 21.32 16.48 -9.63
N ALA A 68 21.41 15.14 -9.64
CA ALA A 68 22.30 14.38 -10.51
C ALA A 68 21.77 14.17 -11.95
N GLY A 69 20.62 14.77 -12.29
CA GLY A 69 20.03 14.71 -13.64
C GLY A 69 18.95 13.61 -13.83
N GLY A 70 18.53 12.93 -12.76
CA GLY A 70 17.43 11.98 -12.80
C GLY A 70 16.06 12.67 -12.76
N TYR A 71 15.00 11.95 -13.14
CA TYR A 71 13.64 12.49 -13.15
C TYR A 71 12.68 11.75 -12.21
N GLY A 72 13.02 10.56 -11.77
CA GLY A 72 12.20 9.73 -10.88
C GLY A 72 12.82 8.36 -10.63
N ILE A 73 12.33 7.68 -9.61
CA ILE A 73 12.81 6.37 -9.17
C ILE A 73 11.65 5.38 -9.27
N ALA A 74 11.87 4.24 -9.93
CA ALA A 74 10.90 3.15 -9.92
C ALA A 74 10.91 2.47 -8.55
N ALA A 75 9.74 2.34 -7.91
CA ALA A 75 9.61 1.85 -6.55
C ALA A 75 8.52 0.78 -6.44
N PRO A 76 8.78 -0.47 -6.85
CA PRO A 76 7.91 -1.59 -6.52
C PRO A 76 7.95 -1.87 -5.01
N SER A 77 7.01 -2.70 -4.52
CA SER A 77 7.09 -3.17 -3.12
C SER A 77 8.31 -4.09 -2.92
N ALA A 78 9.00 -3.91 -1.78
CA ALA A 78 10.23 -4.64 -1.46
C ALA A 78 9.95 -6.01 -0.82
N ASN A 79 9.11 -6.83 -1.50
CA ASN A 79 8.77 -8.20 -1.10
C ASN A 79 8.67 -9.10 -2.32
N ARG A 80 8.72 -10.41 -2.11
CA ARG A 80 8.42 -11.38 -3.16
C ARG A 80 6.95 -11.30 -3.58
N PHE A 81 6.68 -11.65 -4.82
CA PHE A 81 5.34 -11.60 -5.39
C PHE A 81 4.33 -12.36 -4.51
N GLY A 82 3.21 -11.71 -4.19
CA GLY A 82 2.13 -12.27 -3.37
C GLY A 82 2.38 -12.28 -1.86
N ALA A 83 3.62 -12.06 -1.39
CA ALA A 83 3.94 -12.02 0.03
C ALA A 83 3.44 -10.75 0.72
N VAL A 84 3.42 -10.77 2.06
CA VAL A 84 3.04 -9.61 2.90
C VAL A 84 4.02 -8.46 2.69
N SER A 85 3.53 -7.25 2.42
CA SER A 85 4.37 -6.06 2.24
C SER A 85 5.20 -5.77 3.49
N PRO A 86 6.51 -5.46 3.36
CA PRO A 86 7.35 -5.07 4.50
C PRO A 86 7.01 -3.66 4.97
N THR A 87 7.07 -3.45 6.28
CA THR A 87 6.83 -2.15 6.92
C THR A 87 8.05 -1.65 7.70
N THR A 88 9.13 -2.39 7.70
CA THR A 88 10.42 -2.06 8.34
C THR A 88 11.58 -2.52 7.47
N ALA A 89 12.77 -1.94 7.65
CA ALA A 89 14.00 -2.38 6.99
C ALA A 89 14.33 -3.84 7.30
N GLN A 90 14.17 -4.27 8.56
CA GLN A 90 14.36 -5.67 8.94
C GLN A 90 13.45 -6.63 8.16
N ALA A 91 12.17 -6.26 7.95
CA ALA A 91 11.26 -7.08 7.15
C ALA A 91 11.66 -7.17 5.67
N VAL A 92 12.31 -6.14 5.11
CA VAL A 92 12.91 -6.16 3.77
C VAL A 92 14.11 -7.10 3.75
N GLU A 93 15.00 -6.99 4.73
CA GLU A 93 16.17 -7.87 4.86
C GLU A 93 15.75 -9.34 5.00
N ASP A 94 14.82 -9.66 5.91
CA ASP A 94 14.28 -11.02 6.10
C ASP A 94 13.70 -11.61 4.80
N GLU A 95 13.08 -10.78 3.98
CA GLU A 95 12.40 -11.19 2.74
C GLU A 95 13.35 -11.32 1.55
N LEU A 96 14.30 -10.39 1.41
CA LEU A 96 15.08 -10.20 0.19
C LEU A 96 16.59 -10.46 0.34
N ALA A 97 17.13 -10.69 1.55
CA ALA A 97 18.57 -10.81 1.75
C ALA A 97 19.27 -11.81 0.80
N SER A 98 18.60 -12.93 0.47
CA SER A 98 19.15 -13.94 -0.45
C SER A 98 19.16 -13.52 -1.93
N TYR A 99 18.52 -12.40 -2.26
CA TYR A 99 18.42 -11.86 -3.62
C TYR A 99 19.24 -10.57 -3.79
N LEU A 100 19.66 -9.93 -2.69
CA LEU A 100 20.45 -8.71 -2.72
C LEU A 100 21.89 -9.02 -3.10
N GLN A 101 22.50 -8.11 -3.86
CA GLN A 101 23.91 -8.12 -4.25
C GLN A 101 24.70 -7.14 -3.39
N GLU A 102 26.03 -7.14 -3.50
CA GLU A 102 26.90 -6.29 -2.70
C GLU A 102 26.63 -4.78 -2.87
N GLU A 103 26.15 -4.39 -4.04
CA GLU A 103 25.84 -3.00 -4.39
C GLU A 103 24.44 -2.55 -3.93
N ASP A 104 23.56 -3.50 -3.56
CA ASP A 104 22.21 -3.18 -3.12
C ASP A 104 22.21 -2.64 -1.69
N LEU A 105 21.41 -1.61 -1.45
CA LEU A 105 21.35 -0.94 -0.15
C LEU A 105 19.90 -0.93 0.39
N ILE A 106 19.77 -1.24 1.67
CA ILE A 106 18.54 -1.02 2.42
C ILE A 106 18.69 0.27 3.23
N LEU A 107 17.92 1.31 2.89
CA LEU A 107 17.88 2.55 3.67
C LEU A 107 16.83 2.40 4.78
N ASP A 108 17.31 2.31 6.02
CA ASP A 108 16.40 2.23 7.16
C ASP A 108 15.85 3.63 7.51
N GLY A 109 14.57 3.81 7.27
CA GLY A 109 13.80 4.99 7.64
C GLY A 109 12.92 4.79 8.88
N GLY A 110 13.06 3.65 9.56
CA GLY A 110 12.14 3.24 10.62
C GLY A 110 10.86 2.58 10.07
N ALA A 111 9.90 2.33 10.96
CA ALA A 111 8.64 1.69 10.58
C ALA A 111 7.74 2.62 9.75
N CYS A 112 6.99 2.04 8.82
CA CYS A 112 6.03 2.78 7.99
C CYS A 112 4.93 3.43 8.85
N LEU A 113 4.71 4.74 8.65
CA LEU A 113 3.76 5.51 9.46
C LEU A 113 2.29 5.15 9.19
N VAL A 114 1.93 4.83 7.95
CA VAL A 114 0.56 4.48 7.55
C VAL A 114 0.30 2.98 7.68
N GLY A 115 1.27 2.13 7.31
CA GLY A 115 1.21 0.68 7.44
C GLY A 115 0.50 -0.06 6.31
N VAL A 116 -0.31 0.63 5.50
CA VAL A 116 -0.92 0.11 4.26
C VAL A 116 -0.45 0.94 3.06
N GLU A 117 -0.60 0.41 1.87
CA GLU A 117 -0.16 1.06 0.64
C GLU A 117 -0.98 2.31 0.31
N SER A 118 -0.42 3.15 -0.57
CA SER A 118 -1.06 4.38 -1.06
C SER A 118 -2.42 4.11 -1.71
N THR A 119 -3.34 5.07 -1.59
CA THR A 119 -4.51 5.14 -2.47
C THR A 119 -4.04 5.29 -3.91
N ILE A 120 -4.61 4.51 -4.84
CA ILE A 120 -4.32 4.64 -6.27
C ILE A 120 -5.56 5.17 -6.97
N ILE A 121 -5.38 6.27 -7.70
CA ILE A 121 -6.46 6.97 -8.40
C ILE A 121 -6.14 6.98 -9.89
N ASP A 122 -7.05 6.44 -10.70
CA ASP A 122 -7.02 6.61 -12.15
C ASP A 122 -7.51 8.01 -12.51
N CYS A 123 -6.63 8.77 -13.14
CA CYS A 123 -6.88 10.11 -13.62
C CYS A 123 -6.82 10.21 -15.15
N THR A 124 -7.06 9.12 -15.87
CA THR A 124 -7.09 9.12 -17.35
C THR A 124 -8.45 9.54 -17.92
N GLY A 125 -9.49 9.51 -17.09
CA GLY A 125 -10.86 9.87 -17.44
C GLY A 125 -11.26 11.29 -17.01
N PRO A 126 -12.55 11.66 -17.22
CA PRO A 126 -13.08 12.97 -16.85
C PRO A 126 -13.30 13.15 -15.34
N THR A 127 -13.35 12.06 -14.57
CA THR A 127 -13.55 12.03 -13.12
C THR A 127 -12.56 11.06 -12.47
N PRO A 128 -12.14 11.29 -11.21
CA PRO A 128 -11.25 10.39 -10.52
C PRO A 128 -11.92 9.03 -10.28
N MET A 129 -11.16 7.93 -10.48
CA MET A 129 -11.62 6.58 -10.17
C MET A 129 -10.63 5.91 -9.21
N VAL A 130 -11.10 5.43 -8.06
CA VAL A 130 -10.25 4.77 -7.08
C VAL A 130 -10.01 3.32 -7.50
N LEU A 131 -8.77 3.00 -7.86
CA LEU A 131 -8.31 1.65 -8.23
C LEU A 131 -7.88 0.82 -7.03
N ARG A 132 -7.41 1.48 -5.97
CA ARG A 132 -7.00 0.85 -4.71
C ARG A 132 -7.27 1.79 -3.55
N LEU A 133 -8.00 1.31 -2.56
CA LEU A 133 -8.24 2.04 -1.32
C LEU A 133 -6.95 2.17 -0.49
N GLY A 134 -6.80 3.30 0.20
CA GLY A 134 -5.69 3.60 1.11
C GLY A 134 -6.07 4.71 2.09
N ALA A 135 -5.08 5.44 2.61
CA ALA A 135 -5.32 6.50 3.60
C ALA A 135 -6.03 7.75 3.02
N ILE A 136 -5.91 8.01 1.72
CA ILE A 136 -6.69 9.07 1.05
C ILE A 136 -8.02 8.45 0.63
N THR A 137 -9.10 8.92 1.25
CA THR A 137 -10.45 8.35 1.07
C THR A 137 -11.17 8.95 -0.13
N PRO A 138 -12.21 8.27 -0.67
CA PRO A 138 -13.07 8.86 -1.71
C PRO A 138 -13.68 10.20 -1.30
N LEU A 139 -14.08 10.35 -0.03
CA LEU A 139 -14.61 11.61 0.49
C LEU A 139 -13.56 12.74 0.44
N MET A 140 -12.32 12.49 0.84
CA MET A 140 -11.24 13.48 0.75
C MET A 140 -10.96 13.90 -0.70
N ILE A 141 -11.07 12.96 -1.65
CA ILE A 141 -10.92 13.25 -3.08
C ILE A 141 -12.05 14.17 -3.55
N GLU A 142 -13.29 13.86 -3.17
CA GLU A 142 -14.46 14.68 -3.50
C GLU A 142 -14.37 16.09 -2.88
N GLU A 143 -14.00 16.19 -1.62
CA GLU A 143 -13.79 17.49 -0.93
C GLU A 143 -12.70 18.34 -1.60
N SER A 144 -11.62 17.72 -2.07
CA SER A 144 -10.52 18.42 -2.73
C SER A 144 -10.85 18.87 -4.15
N THR A 145 -11.57 18.03 -4.92
CA THR A 145 -11.76 18.26 -6.36
C THR A 145 -13.16 18.76 -6.74
N GLY A 146 -14.15 18.58 -5.86
CA GLY A 146 -15.57 18.79 -6.17
C GLY A 146 -16.17 17.72 -7.09
N LEU A 147 -15.42 16.63 -7.35
CA LEU A 147 -15.84 15.53 -8.23
C LEU A 147 -16.05 14.26 -7.42
N VAL A 148 -17.15 13.55 -7.67
CA VAL A 148 -17.40 12.24 -7.06
C VAL A 148 -16.31 11.25 -7.50
N ALA A 149 -15.62 10.66 -6.53
CA ALA A 149 -14.66 9.62 -6.77
C ALA A 149 -15.38 8.29 -7.04
N LEU A 150 -15.30 7.79 -8.26
CA LEU A 150 -15.90 6.52 -8.63
C LEU A 150 -15.09 5.35 -8.03
N GLU A 151 -15.77 4.31 -7.59
CA GLU A 151 -15.11 3.04 -7.29
C GLU A 151 -14.95 2.24 -8.59
N SER A 152 -13.78 1.59 -8.77
CA SER A 152 -13.53 0.85 -9.99
C SER A 152 -14.40 -0.41 -10.07
N ASN A 153 -15.16 -0.54 -11.14
CA ASN A 153 -15.46 -1.84 -11.75
C ASN A 153 -14.14 -2.41 -12.34
N PRO A 154 -14.05 -3.71 -12.69
CA PRO A 154 -12.82 -4.30 -13.21
C PRO A 154 -12.18 -3.41 -14.28
N SER A 155 -11.12 -2.70 -13.91
CA SER A 155 -10.39 -1.79 -14.77
C SER A 155 -9.44 -2.58 -15.66
N SER A 156 -9.25 -2.13 -16.90
CA SER A 156 -8.18 -2.64 -17.76
C SER A 156 -6.80 -2.21 -17.30
N ILE A 157 -6.70 -1.20 -16.40
CA ILE A 157 -5.45 -0.71 -15.84
C ILE A 157 -5.00 -1.64 -14.72
N ARG A 158 -3.85 -2.26 -14.90
CA ARG A 158 -3.22 -3.13 -13.88
C ARG A 158 -2.45 -2.27 -12.89
N VAL A 159 -2.77 -2.41 -11.60
CA VAL A 159 -2.06 -1.74 -10.51
C VAL A 159 -1.57 -2.76 -9.47
N SER A 160 -0.54 -2.40 -8.72
CA SER A 160 -0.06 -3.24 -7.61
C SER A 160 -1.16 -3.47 -6.59
N GLY A 161 -1.34 -4.73 -6.15
CA GLY A 161 -2.36 -5.08 -5.17
C GLY A 161 -3.76 -5.30 -5.74
N SER A 162 -3.94 -5.36 -7.07
CA SER A 162 -5.23 -5.65 -7.71
C SER A 162 -5.55 -7.14 -7.86
N LEU A 163 -4.60 -8.02 -7.52
CA LEU A 163 -4.82 -9.47 -7.60
C LEU A 163 -5.69 -9.96 -6.44
N ASP A 164 -6.52 -10.97 -6.70
CA ASP A 164 -7.44 -11.55 -5.72
C ASP A 164 -6.68 -12.18 -4.54
N SER A 165 -5.55 -12.84 -4.78
CA SER A 165 -4.64 -13.33 -3.74
C SER A 165 -3.37 -12.47 -3.71
N HIS A 166 -3.26 -11.64 -2.69
CA HIS A 166 -2.13 -10.76 -2.43
C HIS A 166 -1.99 -10.51 -0.93
N TYR A 167 -0.81 -10.06 -0.48
CA TYR A 167 -0.53 -9.80 0.95
C TYR A 167 -0.69 -11.04 1.84
N SER A 168 -0.50 -12.23 1.28
CA SER A 168 -0.80 -13.47 1.96
C SER A 168 0.41 -13.99 2.76
N PRO A 169 0.28 -14.17 4.09
CA PRO A 169 1.26 -14.90 4.90
C PRO A 169 1.24 -16.40 4.54
N LYS A 170 2.17 -17.17 5.07
CA LYS A 170 2.16 -18.64 4.99
C LYS A 170 1.00 -19.21 5.81
N ALA A 171 0.76 -18.65 6.99
CA ALA A 171 -0.37 -18.97 7.84
C ALA A 171 -1.70 -18.68 7.12
N LYS A 172 -2.70 -19.52 7.35
CA LYS A 172 -4.05 -19.31 6.83
C LYS A 172 -4.74 -18.19 7.58
N VAL A 173 -5.14 -17.12 6.88
CA VAL A 173 -5.92 -16.02 7.45
C VAL A 173 -7.41 -16.36 7.41
N ILE A 174 -8.08 -16.29 8.57
CA ILE A 174 -9.52 -16.49 8.71
C ILE A 174 -10.13 -15.25 9.35
N LEU A 175 -11.20 -14.74 8.74
CA LEU A 175 -11.81 -13.47 9.14
C LEU A 175 -13.04 -13.70 10.02
N ASP A 176 -13.19 -12.85 11.05
CA ASP A 176 -14.41 -12.68 11.87
C ASP A 176 -14.96 -13.97 12.50
N VAL A 177 -14.07 -14.88 12.91
CA VAL A 177 -14.41 -16.08 13.67
C VAL A 177 -13.82 -16.01 15.07
N VAL A 178 -14.23 -16.96 15.92
CA VAL A 178 -13.64 -17.12 17.26
C VAL A 178 -12.33 -17.88 17.14
N ALA A 179 -11.23 -17.29 17.65
CA ALA A 179 -9.92 -17.95 17.69
C ALA A 179 -9.91 -19.05 18.75
N VAL A 180 -9.23 -20.16 18.47
CA VAL A 180 -9.05 -21.28 19.37
C VAL A 180 -7.58 -21.44 19.80
N ALA A 181 -7.32 -22.25 20.81
CA ALA A 181 -5.96 -22.47 21.31
C ALA A 181 -5.00 -22.90 20.19
N GLY A 182 -3.87 -22.21 20.09
CA GLY A 182 -2.87 -22.41 19.02
C GLY A 182 -2.98 -21.42 17.86
N ASP A 183 -4.12 -20.73 17.69
CA ASP A 183 -4.27 -19.69 16.66
C ASP A 183 -3.55 -18.40 17.04
N GLY A 184 -3.11 -17.64 16.03
CA GLY A 184 -2.79 -16.23 16.14
C GLY A 184 -4.06 -15.37 16.15
N LEU A 185 -4.06 -14.25 16.85
CA LEU A 185 -5.19 -13.31 16.90
C LEU A 185 -4.75 -11.87 16.65
N ILE A 186 -5.36 -11.25 15.65
CA ILE A 186 -5.32 -9.80 15.42
C ILE A 186 -6.74 -9.26 15.68
N ALA A 187 -6.91 -8.46 16.71
CA ALA A 187 -8.21 -7.91 17.08
C ALA A 187 -8.03 -6.60 17.87
N PRO A 188 -9.03 -5.70 17.87
CA PRO A 188 -9.00 -4.50 18.71
C PRO A 188 -8.71 -4.81 20.19
N ASP A 189 -8.09 -3.87 20.89
CA ASP A 189 -7.61 -4.04 22.26
C ASP A 189 -8.71 -4.38 23.27
N GLN A 190 -9.94 -3.87 23.06
CA GLN A 190 -11.10 -4.17 23.89
C GLN A 190 -11.62 -5.62 23.76
N ILE A 191 -11.16 -6.37 22.76
CA ILE A 191 -11.53 -7.79 22.59
C ILE A 191 -10.54 -8.65 23.39
N PRO A 192 -11.01 -9.44 24.37
CA PRO A 192 -10.14 -10.28 25.18
C PRO A 192 -9.52 -11.41 24.33
N THR A 193 -8.32 -11.82 24.69
CA THR A 193 -7.64 -12.96 24.07
C THR A 193 -8.12 -14.26 24.73
N PRO A 194 -8.70 -15.22 23.98
CA PRO A 194 -9.08 -16.51 24.53
C PRO A 194 -7.87 -17.30 25.07
N ASN A 195 -8.11 -18.22 25.99
CA ASN A 195 -7.05 -19.06 26.57
C ASN A 195 -6.33 -19.87 25.49
N GLY A 196 -5.00 -19.84 25.52
CA GLY A 196 -4.15 -20.58 24.59
C GLY A 196 -4.04 -19.96 23.19
N VAL A 197 -4.69 -18.81 22.93
CA VAL A 197 -4.55 -18.04 21.68
C VAL A 197 -3.36 -17.09 21.81
N ILE A 198 -2.62 -16.91 20.72
CA ILE A 198 -1.43 -16.07 20.65
C ILE A 198 -1.83 -14.69 20.12
N ARG A 199 -1.79 -13.66 20.99
CA ARG A 199 -2.12 -12.29 20.58
C ARG A 199 -1.00 -11.68 19.74
N LEU A 200 -1.25 -11.48 18.44
CA LEU A 200 -0.30 -10.90 17.50
C LEU A 200 -0.36 -9.37 17.47
N ALA A 201 -1.58 -8.81 17.57
CA ALA A 201 -1.78 -7.37 17.70
C ALA A 201 -3.09 -7.03 18.41
N ALA A 202 -3.10 -5.88 19.09
CA ALA A 202 -4.22 -5.34 19.85
C ALA A 202 -4.37 -3.82 19.60
N PRO A 203 -4.68 -3.39 18.36
CA PRO A 203 -4.78 -1.97 18.03
C PRO A 203 -5.96 -1.30 18.75
N SER A 204 -5.74 -0.06 19.23
CA SER A 204 -6.74 0.78 19.90
C SER A 204 -7.44 1.75 18.93
N THR A 205 -6.82 2.04 17.78
CA THR A 205 -7.36 2.93 16.73
C THR A 205 -7.23 2.29 15.35
N ILE A 206 -7.94 2.85 14.37
CA ILE A 206 -7.87 2.39 12.96
C ILE A 206 -6.47 2.65 12.38
N GLU A 207 -5.84 3.77 12.72
CA GLU A 207 -4.49 4.11 12.27
C GLU A 207 -3.46 3.14 12.85
N GLU A 208 -3.61 2.77 14.12
CA GLU A 208 -2.77 1.76 14.73
C GLU A 208 -3.00 0.39 14.08
N TYR A 209 -4.26 0.05 13.79
CA TYR A 209 -4.61 -1.20 13.10
C TYR A 209 -3.89 -1.30 11.75
N ALA A 210 -3.98 -0.26 10.92
CA ALA A 210 -3.28 -0.21 9.64
C ALA A 210 -1.77 -0.40 9.80
N ARG A 211 -1.18 0.25 10.82
CA ARG A 211 0.27 0.25 11.07
C ARG A 211 0.80 -1.11 11.49
N VAL A 212 0.05 -1.85 12.32
CA VAL A 212 0.51 -3.12 12.90
C VAL A 212 0.13 -4.34 12.05
N LEU A 213 -0.82 -4.22 11.12
CA LEU A 213 -1.40 -5.34 10.39
C LEU A 213 -0.35 -6.25 9.73
N TYR A 214 0.48 -5.69 8.86
CA TYR A 214 1.47 -6.49 8.12
C TYR A 214 2.58 -7.04 9.02
N HIS A 215 2.97 -6.29 10.05
CA HIS A 215 3.90 -6.78 11.05
C HIS A 215 3.33 -8.00 11.80
N ALA A 216 2.06 -7.94 12.21
CA ALA A 216 1.38 -9.04 12.89
C ALA A 216 1.23 -10.29 11.99
N LEU A 217 0.89 -10.12 10.71
CA LEU A 217 0.82 -11.23 9.75
C LEU A 217 2.20 -11.88 9.54
N ARG A 218 3.28 -11.09 9.43
CA ARG A 218 4.65 -11.61 9.35
C ARG A 218 5.09 -12.31 10.64
N SER A 219 4.70 -11.77 11.79
CA SER A 219 4.99 -12.38 13.09
C SER A 219 4.35 -13.77 13.24
N ALA A 220 3.17 -13.99 12.66
CA ALA A 220 2.56 -15.30 12.61
C ALA A 220 3.43 -16.32 11.87
N ASP A 221 3.95 -15.94 10.70
CA ASP A 221 4.85 -16.79 9.92
C ASP A 221 6.17 -17.09 10.65
N GLN A 222 6.74 -16.07 11.31
CA GLN A 222 7.97 -16.21 12.10
C GLN A 222 7.79 -17.14 13.30
N GLN A 223 6.60 -17.13 13.92
CA GLN A 223 6.24 -18.03 15.01
C GLN A 223 5.76 -19.41 14.55
N GLY A 224 5.68 -19.65 13.24
CA GLY A 224 5.25 -20.94 12.66
C GLY A 224 3.78 -21.26 12.90
N LEU A 225 2.91 -20.26 13.03
CA LEU A 225 1.48 -20.46 13.23
C LEU A 225 0.83 -20.97 11.94
N GLU A 226 -0.11 -21.90 12.07
CA GLU A 226 -0.87 -22.43 10.94
C GLU A 226 -2.07 -21.54 10.58
N VAL A 227 -2.67 -20.92 11.59
CA VAL A 227 -3.89 -20.09 11.45
C VAL A 227 -3.72 -18.76 12.15
N VAL A 228 -4.20 -17.70 11.49
CA VAL A 228 -4.36 -16.36 12.06
C VAL A 228 -5.82 -15.95 11.93
N VAL A 229 -6.47 -15.75 13.06
CA VAL A 229 -7.81 -15.16 13.11
C VAL A 229 -7.68 -13.65 13.18
N VAL A 230 -8.43 -12.96 12.32
CA VAL A 230 -8.42 -11.50 12.24
C VAL A 230 -9.84 -10.98 12.38
N LEU A 231 -10.09 -10.15 13.37
CA LEU A 231 -11.38 -9.45 13.50
C LEU A 231 -11.30 -8.13 12.75
N GLN A 232 -12.06 -8.03 11.67
CA GLN A 232 -12.03 -6.87 10.77
C GLN A 232 -12.53 -5.59 11.46
N PRO A 233 -11.90 -4.43 11.21
CA PRO A 233 -12.40 -3.16 11.72
C PRO A 233 -13.67 -2.73 10.99
N GLY A 234 -14.64 -2.17 11.72
CA GLY A 234 -15.82 -1.52 11.16
C GLY A 234 -15.53 -0.09 10.67
N GLY A 235 -16.44 0.49 9.91
CA GLY A 235 -16.37 1.87 9.41
C GLY A 235 -15.84 1.97 7.97
N ASP A 236 -15.74 3.22 7.50
CA ASP A 236 -15.31 3.57 6.13
C ASP A 236 -13.86 4.06 6.09
N GLY A 237 -13.43 4.57 4.96
CA GLY A 237 -12.11 5.17 4.79
C GLY A 237 -10.97 4.18 4.98
N LEU A 238 -10.05 4.44 5.93
CA LEU A 238 -8.90 3.58 6.20
C LEU A 238 -9.32 2.17 6.67
N ALA A 239 -10.45 2.05 7.38
CA ALA A 239 -10.99 0.74 7.77
C ALA A 239 -11.40 -0.09 6.54
N ALA A 240 -11.98 0.53 5.51
CA ALA A 240 -12.29 -0.15 4.26
C ALA A 240 -11.02 -0.63 3.53
N ALA A 241 -9.95 0.18 3.55
CA ALA A 241 -8.65 -0.22 3.00
C ALA A 241 -8.06 -1.43 3.74
N ILE A 242 -8.14 -1.46 5.08
CA ILE A 242 -7.70 -2.60 5.89
C ILE A 242 -8.50 -3.86 5.52
N ARG A 243 -9.83 -3.76 5.43
CA ARG A 243 -10.68 -4.90 5.04
C ARG A 243 -10.35 -5.44 3.65
N ASP A 244 -10.11 -4.57 2.66
CA ASP A 244 -9.67 -5.00 1.31
C ASP A 244 -8.36 -5.82 1.39
N ARG A 245 -7.38 -5.39 2.18
CA ARG A 245 -6.12 -6.14 2.38
C ARG A 245 -6.34 -7.48 3.05
N LEU A 246 -7.20 -7.52 4.05
CA LEU A 246 -7.54 -8.73 4.79
C LEU A 246 -8.28 -9.75 3.92
N GLN A 247 -9.23 -9.32 3.10
CA GLN A 247 -9.91 -10.20 2.16
C GLN A 247 -8.93 -10.83 1.16
N ARG A 248 -8.00 -10.04 0.61
CA ARG A 248 -6.96 -10.55 -0.30
C ARG A 248 -5.99 -11.50 0.41
N SER A 249 -5.68 -11.25 1.69
CA SER A 249 -4.83 -12.15 2.49
C SER A 249 -5.50 -13.49 2.79
N SER A 250 -6.82 -13.52 2.89
CA SER A 250 -7.62 -14.72 3.19
C SER A 250 -8.01 -15.53 1.95
N SER A 251 -7.77 -15.04 0.74
CA SER A 251 -8.17 -15.64 -0.55
C SER A 251 -7.18 -16.71 -1.05
N LYS A 252 -6.56 -17.46 -0.15
CA LYS A 252 -5.68 -18.62 -0.48
C LYS A 252 -6.46 -19.90 -0.56
#